data_0b2b95ff0edd1e3670ea5179cdc6a591
#
_entry.id   0b2b95ff0edd1e3670ea5179cdc6a591
#
_cell.length_a   1.000
_cell.length_b   1.000
_cell.length_c   1.000
_cell.angle_alpha   90.00
_cell.angle_beta   90.00
_cell.angle_gamma   90.00
#
_symmetry.space_group_name_H-M   'P 1'
#
loop_
_entity.id
_entity.type
_entity.pdbx_description
1 polymer ?
#
loop_
_entity_poly.entity_id
_entity_poly.type
_entity_poly.pdbx_seq_one_letter_code
_entity_poly.pdbx_strand_id
1 'polypeptide(L)'
;MAGLMSPDEIFDKAHNAAAAATGLDEKPLQIDYPSLKEKIRAALGDRKVALCHINKFLPEGYEDQGRFNLVLLTAGNVLFDMVIGDSYFRYDVVAVGQLDKVQVIDAMWDNKEKRREEPFLSLRLMHGEEAHLLLALDDDERASLLAFARAVSTARNPEK
;
A
#
# COMPACT_ATOMS: atom_id res chain seq x y z
N MET A 1 20.28 -2.59 9.05
CA MET A 1 19.72 -2.39 7.70
C MET A 1 18.52 -3.31 7.52
N ALA A 2 17.38 -2.74 7.21
CA ALA A 2 16.22 -3.56 6.92
C ALA A 2 16.50 -4.43 5.70
N GLY A 3 16.27 -5.73 5.81
CA GLY A 3 16.50 -6.64 4.71
C GLY A 3 15.53 -6.39 3.55
N LEU A 4 16.00 -6.61 2.33
CA LEU A 4 15.13 -6.56 1.17
C LEU A 4 14.20 -7.78 1.17
N MET A 5 12.98 -7.58 0.70
CA MET A 5 11.96 -8.62 0.67
C MET A 5 11.85 -9.23 -0.72
N SER A 6 11.70 -10.56 -0.75
CA SER A 6 11.43 -11.29 -1.98
C SER A 6 9.93 -11.22 -2.34
N PRO A 7 9.55 -11.55 -3.60
CA PRO A 7 8.14 -11.67 -3.95
C PRO A 7 7.36 -12.61 -3.04
N ASP A 8 7.97 -13.71 -2.58
CA ASP A 8 7.29 -14.65 -1.69
C ASP A 8 7.00 -14.03 -0.32
N GLU A 9 7.91 -13.20 0.19
CA GLU A 9 7.68 -12.47 1.45
C GLU A 9 6.56 -11.44 1.28
N ILE A 10 6.46 -10.80 0.11
CA ILE A 10 5.36 -9.90 -0.19
C ILE A 10 4.03 -10.67 -0.24
N PHE A 11 4.04 -11.86 -0.85
CA PHE A 11 2.87 -12.72 -0.84
C PHE A 11 2.43 -13.06 0.59
N ASP A 12 3.39 -13.39 1.47
CA ASP A 12 3.07 -13.71 2.87
C ASP A 12 2.40 -12.53 3.57
N LYS A 13 2.86 -11.31 3.32
CA LYS A 13 2.22 -10.10 3.85
C LYS A 13 0.82 -9.90 3.30
N ALA A 14 0.63 -10.13 2.01
CA ALA A 14 -0.68 -10.05 1.37
C ALA A 14 -1.64 -11.11 1.92
N HIS A 15 -1.16 -12.32 2.14
CA HIS A 15 -1.94 -13.41 2.72
C HIS A 15 -2.42 -13.05 4.13
N ASN A 16 -1.52 -12.53 4.97
CA ASN A 16 -1.88 -12.13 6.32
C ASN A 16 -2.89 -10.96 6.33
N ALA A 17 -2.70 -10.00 5.43
CA ALA A 17 -3.63 -8.87 5.29
C ALA A 17 -5.01 -9.35 4.83
N ALA A 18 -5.06 -10.26 3.87
CA ALA A 18 -6.31 -10.82 3.35
C ALA A 18 -7.06 -11.58 4.43
N ALA A 19 -6.34 -12.34 5.26
CA ALA A 19 -6.95 -13.11 6.36
C ALA A 19 -7.58 -12.19 7.41
N ALA A 20 -7.05 -10.96 7.57
CA ALA A 20 -7.58 -9.98 8.51
C ALA A 20 -8.65 -9.07 7.89
N ALA A 21 -8.77 -9.04 6.56
CA ALA A 21 -9.73 -8.19 5.86
C ALA A 21 -11.10 -8.86 5.74
N THR A 22 -12.14 -8.03 5.70
CA THR A 22 -13.49 -8.52 5.43
C THR A 22 -13.97 -7.95 4.11
N GLY A 23 -14.67 -8.78 3.33
CA GLY A 23 -15.28 -8.38 2.10
C GLY A 23 -16.71 -7.87 2.31
N LEU A 24 -17.49 -7.89 1.25
CA LEU A 24 -18.91 -7.54 1.30
C LEU A 24 -19.65 -8.40 2.34
N ASP A 25 -20.57 -7.78 3.05
CA ASP A 25 -21.38 -8.43 4.10
C ASP A 25 -20.53 -9.01 5.24
N GLU A 26 -19.37 -8.40 5.51
CA GLU A 26 -18.46 -8.79 6.58
C GLU A 26 -17.95 -10.24 6.46
N LYS A 27 -17.98 -10.80 5.28
CA LYS A 27 -17.46 -12.14 5.03
C LYS A 27 -15.96 -12.09 4.73
N PRO A 28 -15.19 -13.13 5.09
CA PRO A 28 -13.79 -13.21 4.70
C PRO A 28 -13.63 -13.12 3.18
N LEU A 29 -12.53 -12.51 2.74
CA LEU A 29 -12.22 -12.44 1.32
C LEU A 29 -11.96 -13.84 0.77
N GLN A 30 -12.54 -14.13 -0.39
CA GLN A 30 -12.32 -15.39 -1.08
C GLN A 30 -11.22 -15.19 -2.11
N ILE A 31 -10.02 -15.59 -1.72
CA ILE A 31 -8.83 -15.43 -2.55
C ILE A 31 -8.24 -16.79 -2.90
N ASP A 32 -7.98 -16.98 -4.19
CA ASP A 32 -7.20 -18.12 -4.64
C ASP A 32 -5.72 -17.82 -4.38
N TYR A 33 -5.22 -18.25 -3.22
CA TYR A 33 -3.86 -17.93 -2.79
C TYR A 33 -2.77 -18.46 -3.72
N PRO A 34 -2.84 -19.69 -4.25
CA PRO A 34 -1.86 -20.13 -5.24
C PRO A 34 -1.81 -19.23 -6.46
N SER A 35 -2.96 -18.80 -6.97
CA SER A 35 -3.05 -17.88 -8.10
C SER A 35 -2.47 -16.51 -7.75
N LEU A 36 -2.79 -15.99 -6.56
CA LEU A 36 -2.27 -14.70 -6.09
C LEU A 36 -0.73 -14.74 -6.00
N LYS A 37 -0.18 -15.82 -5.49
CA LYS A 37 1.27 -16.00 -5.37
C LYS A 37 1.95 -15.92 -6.73
N GLU A 38 1.39 -16.61 -7.73
CA GLU A 38 1.89 -16.58 -9.10
C GLU A 38 1.80 -15.16 -9.71
N LYS A 39 0.70 -14.47 -9.46
CA LYS A 39 0.50 -13.11 -9.96
C LYS A 39 1.50 -12.12 -9.36
N ILE A 40 1.76 -12.23 -8.06
CA ILE A 40 2.75 -11.37 -7.39
C ILE A 40 4.16 -11.67 -7.92
N ARG A 41 4.50 -12.94 -8.07
CA ARG A 41 5.79 -13.34 -8.65
C ARG A 41 5.95 -12.80 -10.07
N ALA A 42 4.91 -12.90 -10.89
CA ALA A 42 4.93 -12.41 -12.27
C ALA A 42 5.09 -10.89 -12.31
N ALA A 43 4.41 -10.16 -11.41
CA ALA A 43 4.47 -8.70 -11.36
C ALA A 43 5.86 -8.20 -10.94
N LEU A 44 6.44 -8.80 -9.91
CA LEU A 44 7.72 -8.36 -9.36
C LEU A 44 8.94 -8.93 -10.07
N GLY A 45 8.83 -10.15 -10.61
CA GLY A 45 9.96 -10.81 -11.25
C GLY A 45 11.11 -11.01 -10.27
N ASP A 46 12.30 -10.56 -10.63
CA ASP A 46 13.51 -10.67 -9.80
C ASP A 46 13.71 -9.47 -8.88
N ARG A 47 12.74 -8.55 -8.84
CA ARG A 47 12.87 -7.34 -8.03
C ARG A 47 12.83 -7.66 -6.56
N LYS A 48 13.65 -6.94 -5.81
CA LYS A 48 13.61 -6.96 -4.33
C LYS A 48 12.86 -5.72 -3.85
N VAL A 49 12.09 -5.89 -2.80
CA VAL A 49 11.24 -4.82 -2.26
C VAL A 49 11.88 -4.27 -1.00
N ALA A 50 12.09 -2.96 -0.97
CA ALA A 50 12.69 -2.28 0.17
C ALA A 50 11.65 -1.92 1.23
N LEU A 51 10.47 -1.48 0.82
CA LEU A 51 9.40 -1.08 1.72
C LEU A 51 8.07 -1.60 1.21
N CYS A 52 7.20 -1.97 2.15
CA CYS A 52 5.84 -2.40 1.87
C CYS A 52 4.90 -1.72 2.88
N HIS A 53 3.87 -1.07 2.38
CA HIS A 53 2.83 -0.49 3.22
C HIS A 53 1.49 -1.10 2.84
N ILE A 54 0.77 -1.58 3.84
CA ILE A 54 -0.55 -2.17 3.63
C ILE A 54 -1.59 -1.18 4.11
N ASN A 55 -2.50 -0.79 3.22
CA ASN A 55 -3.63 0.05 3.59
C ASN A 55 -4.74 -0.84 4.14
N LYS A 56 -4.96 -0.76 5.45
CA LYS A 56 -6.06 -1.45 6.12
C LYS A 56 -7.38 -0.76 5.84
N PHE A 57 -7.30 0.53 5.49
CA PHE A 57 -8.45 1.33 5.07
C PHE A 57 -8.26 1.70 3.62
N LEU A 58 -9.29 1.49 2.83
CA LEU A 58 -9.30 1.96 1.46
C LEU A 58 -10.19 3.19 1.37
N PRO A 59 -9.94 4.09 0.42
CA PRO A 59 -10.83 5.21 0.17
C PRO A 59 -12.27 4.72 -0.03
N GLU A 60 -13.21 5.59 0.32
CA GLU A 60 -14.63 5.30 0.17
C GLU A 60 -14.94 4.75 -1.23
N GLY A 61 -15.65 3.63 -1.28
CA GLY A 61 -15.97 2.92 -2.52
C GLY A 61 -15.17 1.66 -2.78
N TYR A 62 -13.96 1.52 -2.21
CA TYR A 62 -13.15 0.29 -2.37
C TYR A 62 -13.48 -0.75 -1.31
N GLU A 63 -13.66 -0.33 -0.07
CA GLU A 63 -14.00 -1.23 1.04
C GLU A 63 -15.30 -1.99 0.78
N ASP A 64 -16.27 -1.36 0.12
CA ASP A 64 -17.54 -1.99 -0.25
C ASP A 64 -17.37 -3.07 -1.30
N GLN A 65 -16.20 -3.16 -1.91
CA GLN A 65 -15.91 -4.14 -2.96
C GLN A 65 -15.02 -5.27 -2.46
N GLY A 66 -14.72 -5.30 -1.15
CA GLY A 66 -13.89 -6.34 -0.59
C GLY A 66 -12.47 -6.33 -1.14
N ARG A 67 -11.84 -5.17 -1.15
CA ARG A 67 -10.48 -4.99 -1.67
C ARG A 67 -9.57 -4.37 -0.62
N PHE A 68 -8.29 -4.69 -0.70
CA PHE A 68 -7.26 -4.01 0.08
C PHE A 68 -6.08 -3.71 -0.83
N ASN A 69 -5.15 -2.89 -0.37
CA ASN A 69 -4.06 -2.52 -1.24
C ASN A 69 -2.71 -2.54 -0.53
N LEU A 70 -1.68 -2.94 -1.29
CA LEU A 70 -0.29 -2.87 -0.86
C LEU A 70 0.44 -1.89 -1.77
N VAL A 71 1.21 -1.00 -1.15
CA VAL A 71 2.10 -0.11 -1.90
C VAL A 71 3.52 -0.55 -1.60
N LEU A 72 4.29 -0.83 -2.65
CA LEU A 72 5.64 -1.37 -2.56
C LEU A 72 6.64 -0.38 -3.16
N LEU A 73 7.79 -0.26 -2.54
CA LEU A 73 8.93 0.44 -3.12
C LEU A 73 10.06 -0.58 -3.31
N THR A 74 10.48 -0.77 -4.56
CA THR A 74 11.55 -1.71 -4.86
C THR A 74 12.91 -1.08 -4.58
N ALA A 75 13.96 -1.92 -4.49
CA ALA A 75 15.32 -1.46 -4.33
C ALA A 75 15.77 -0.56 -5.49
N GLY A 76 15.17 -0.73 -6.67
CA GLY A 76 15.44 0.10 -7.85
C GLY A 76 14.59 1.36 -7.94
N ASN A 77 13.90 1.74 -6.87
CA ASN A 77 13.08 2.95 -6.79
C ASN A 77 11.91 2.94 -7.78
N VAL A 78 11.24 1.80 -7.87
CA VAL A 78 10.00 1.65 -8.62
C VAL A 78 8.87 1.35 -7.64
N LEU A 79 7.76 2.06 -7.79
CA LEU A 79 6.57 1.87 -6.99
C LEU A 79 5.64 0.86 -7.65
N PHE A 80 5.10 -0.04 -6.85
CA PHE A 80 4.01 -0.92 -7.24
C PHE A 80 2.83 -0.65 -6.33
N ASP A 81 1.70 -0.30 -6.91
CA ASP A 81 0.45 -0.13 -6.18
C ASP A 81 -0.45 -1.31 -6.54
N MET A 82 -0.55 -2.28 -5.65
CA MET A 82 -1.30 -3.53 -5.87
C MET A 82 -2.63 -3.47 -5.15
N VAL A 83 -3.72 -3.69 -5.88
CA VAL A 83 -5.06 -3.81 -5.32
C VAL A 83 -5.51 -5.26 -5.43
N ILE A 84 -5.89 -5.85 -4.31
CA ILE A 84 -6.22 -7.27 -4.18
C ILE A 84 -7.61 -7.41 -3.57
N GLY A 85 -8.41 -8.29 -4.14
CA GLY A 85 -9.76 -8.57 -3.62
C GLY A 85 -10.28 -9.89 -4.12
N ASP A 86 -11.58 -10.14 -3.89
CA ASP A 86 -12.24 -11.35 -4.39
C ASP A 86 -12.15 -11.39 -5.91
N SER A 87 -11.43 -12.39 -6.44
CA SER A 87 -11.25 -12.56 -7.89
C SER A 87 -10.76 -11.29 -8.59
N TYR A 88 -9.95 -10.50 -7.89
CA TYR A 88 -9.48 -9.21 -8.40
C TYR A 88 -8.01 -9.00 -8.05
N PHE A 89 -7.23 -8.64 -9.06
CA PHE A 89 -5.82 -8.26 -8.88
C PHE A 89 -5.47 -7.23 -9.95
N ARG A 90 -4.98 -6.08 -9.49
CA ARG A 90 -4.51 -5.02 -10.37
C ARG A 90 -3.26 -4.42 -9.74
N TYR A 91 -2.33 -4.01 -10.56
CA TYR A 91 -1.20 -3.22 -10.06
C TYR A 91 -0.80 -2.16 -11.07
N ASP A 92 -0.36 -1.03 -10.53
CA ASP A 92 0.22 0.06 -11.30
C ASP A 92 1.71 0.11 -10.98
N VAL A 93 2.53 0.43 -11.98
CA VAL A 93 3.98 0.52 -11.84
C VAL A 93 4.42 1.92 -12.21
N VAL A 94 5.07 2.60 -11.28
CA VAL A 94 5.51 3.98 -11.49
C VAL A 94 6.95 4.14 -10.98
N ALA A 95 7.86 4.58 -11.85
CA ALA A 95 9.20 4.94 -11.39
C ALA A 95 9.11 6.17 -10.48
N VAL A 96 9.83 6.16 -9.36
CA VAL A 96 9.77 7.28 -8.40
C VAL A 96 10.12 8.61 -9.07
N GLY A 97 11.06 8.61 -10.02
CA GLY A 97 11.43 9.80 -10.77
C GLY A 97 10.32 10.39 -11.65
N GLN A 98 9.26 9.62 -11.89
CA GLN A 98 8.10 10.07 -12.68
C GLN A 98 7.00 10.69 -11.83
N LEU A 99 7.13 10.65 -10.51
CA LEU A 99 6.14 11.27 -9.64
C LEU A 99 6.20 12.78 -9.76
N ASP A 100 5.03 13.40 -9.93
CA ASP A 100 4.93 14.85 -10.05
C ASP A 100 4.97 15.54 -8.69
N LYS A 101 4.41 14.89 -7.66
CA LYS A 101 4.29 15.48 -6.34
C LYS A 101 4.22 14.40 -5.27
N VAL A 102 4.85 14.66 -4.14
CA VAL A 102 4.72 13.86 -2.92
C VAL A 102 4.14 14.78 -1.85
N GLN A 103 3.01 14.38 -1.29
CA GLN A 103 2.31 15.20 -0.29
C GLN A 103 2.00 14.37 0.94
N VAL A 104 2.37 14.89 2.10
CA VAL A 104 2.02 14.29 3.39
C VAL A 104 0.97 15.17 4.05
N ILE A 105 -0.13 14.57 4.48
CA ILE A 105 -1.20 15.27 5.18
C ILE A 105 -1.33 14.63 6.56
N ASP A 106 -1.11 15.44 7.59
CA ASP A 106 -1.29 15.03 8.99
C ASP A 106 -2.47 15.84 9.53
N ALA A 107 -3.56 15.15 9.83
CA ALA A 107 -4.80 15.79 10.20
C ALA A 107 -5.56 14.96 11.24
N MET A 108 -6.63 15.53 11.76
CA MET A 108 -7.56 14.79 12.62
C MET A 108 -8.73 14.29 11.78
N TRP A 109 -9.12 13.07 12.01
CA TRP A 109 -10.23 12.43 11.35
C TRP A 109 -11.39 12.27 12.33
N ASP A 110 -12.58 12.70 11.92
CA ASP A 110 -13.78 12.55 12.73
C ASP A 110 -14.32 11.11 12.59
N ASN A 111 -14.08 10.30 13.62
CA ASN A 111 -14.57 8.94 13.64
C ASN A 111 -16.00 8.93 14.22
N LYS A 112 -16.97 8.93 13.33
CA LYS A 112 -18.39 9.01 13.70
C LYS A 112 -18.87 7.82 14.53
N GLU A 113 -18.29 6.64 14.30
CA GLU A 113 -18.65 5.44 15.06
C GLU A 113 -18.21 5.54 16.51
N LYS A 114 -17.00 6.03 16.73
CA LYS A 114 -16.44 6.21 18.08
C LYS A 114 -16.77 7.56 18.68
N ARG A 115 -17.38 8.46 17.92
CA ARG A 115 -17.75 9.81 18.29
C ARG A 115 -16.57 10.64 18.84
N ARG A 116 -15.40 10.49 18.19
CA ARG A 116 -14.18 11.21 18.58
C ARG A 116 -13.32 11.47 17.36
N GLU A 117 -12.47 12.48 17.46
CA GLU A 117 -11.45 12.73 16.46
C GLU A 117 -10.26 11.81 16.71
N GLU A 118 -9.69 11.29 15.64
CA GLU A 118 -8.51 10.43 15.66
C GLU A 118 -7.44 10.98 14.73
N PRO A 119 -6.14 10.86 15.09
CA PRO A 119 -5.08 11.28 14.19
C PRO A 119 -5.11 10.46 12.90
N PHE A 120 -4.91 11.15 11.79
CA PHE A 120 -4.92 10.55 10.47
C PHE A 120 -3.72 11.07 9.69
N LEU A 121 -2.92 10.16 9.15
CA LEU A 121 -1.78 10.50 8.33
C LEU A 121 -1.97 9.89 6.95
N SER A 122 -1.78 10.67 5.92
CA SER A 122 -1.83 10.17 4.56
C SER A 122 -0.61 10.64 3.76
N LEU A 123 -0.17 9.78 2.86
CA LEU A 123 0.87 10.09 1.90
C LEU A 123 0.25 9.95 0.51
N ARG A 124 0.35 10.99 -0.29
CA ARG A 124 -0.13 10.99 -1.66
C ARG A 124 1.05 11.06 -2.61
N LEU A 125 1.16 10.06 -3.46
CA LEU A 125 2.18 9.97 -4.50
C LEU A 125 1.48 10.25 -5.82
N MET A 126 1.68 11.44 -6.36
CA MET A 126 0.92 11.91 -7.52
C MET A 126 1.67 11.63 -8.81
N HIS A 127 0.96 11.07 -9.78
CA HIS A 127 1.46 10.81 -11.13
C HIS A 127 0.37 11.18 -12.14
N GLY A 128 0.51 12.34 -12.78
CA GLY A 128 -0.53 12.87 -13.65
C GLY A 128 -1.81 13.14 -12.85
N GLU A 129 -2.91 12.57 -13.31
CA GLU A 129 -4.20 12.69 -12.62
C GLU A 129 -4.42 11.58 -11.59
N GLU A 130 -3.48 10.64 -11.48
CA GLU A 130 -3.59 9.53 -10.55
C GLU A 130 -2.88 9.84 -9.23
N ALA A 131 -3.45 9.34 -8.15
CA ALA A 131 -2.83 9.42 -6.82
C ALA A 131 -2.72 8.04 -6.24
N HIS A 132 -1.53 7.71 -5.74
CA HIS A 132 -1.30 6.47 -5.01
C HIS A 132 -1.26 6.84 -3.53
N LEU A 133 -2.18 6.27 -2.75
CA LEU A 133 -2.40 6.68 -1.37
C LEU A 133 -1.86 5.64 -0.39
N LEU A 134 -1.14 6.14 0.63
CA LEU A 134 -0.80 5.37 1.81
C LEU A 134 -1.53 6.03 2.97
N LEU A 135 -2.22 5.23 3.78
CA LEU A 135 -3.04 5.71 4.89
C LEU A 135 -2.57 5.09 6.20
N ALA A 136 -2.59 5.86 7.26
CA ALA A 136 -2.17 5.40 8.58
C ALA A 136 -3.06 5.99 9.67
N LEU A 137 -3.55 5.12 10.56
CA LEU A 137 -4.34 5.53 11.72
C LEU A 137 -3.68 5.15 13.04
N ASP A 138 -2.84 4.10 13.06
CA ASP A 138 -2.13 3.71 14.28
C ASP A 138 -0.64 4.05 14.18
N ASP A 139 0.08 3.90 15.30
CA ASP A 139 1.49 4.27 15.38
C ASP A 139 2.38 3.45 14.45
N ASP A 140 2.10 2.15 14.31
CA ASP A 140 2.89 1.27 13.43
C ASP A 140 2.69 1.66 11.96
N GLU A 141 1.46 1.94 11.58
CA GLU A 141 1.15 2.40 10.23
C GLU A 141 1.76 3.77 9.94
N ARG A 142 1.76 4.68 10.94
CA ARG A 142 2.39 6.00 10.81
C ARG A 142 3.88 5.87 10.59
N ALA A 143 4.56 5.03 11.37
CA ALA A 143 5.99 4.79 11.21
C ALA A 143 6.33 4.23 9.83
N SER A 144 5.54 3.27 9.35
CA SER A 144 5.68 2.68 8.02
C SER A 144 5.52 3.73 6.92
N LEU A 145 4.46 4.54 7.03
CA LEU A 145 4.16 5.58 6.04
C LEU A 145 5.24 6.65 6.00
N LEU A 146 5.74 7.09 7.15
CA LEU A 146 6.79 8.11 7.22
C LEU A 146 8.12 7.57 6.66
N ALA A 147 8.44 6.31 6.91
CA ALA A 147 9.61 5.67 6.31
C ALA A 147 9.48 5.65 4.78
N PHE A 148 8.29 5.35 4.30
CA PHE A 148 7.99 5.33 2.86
C PHE A 148 8.15 6.74 2.26
N ALA A 149 7.56 7.76 2.90
CA ALA A 149 7.66 9.15 2.45
C ALA A 149 9.11 9.61 2.38
N ARG A 150 9.90 9.26 3.37
CA ARG A 150 11.33 9.61 3.44
C ARG A 150 12.12 8.96 2.30
N ALA A 151 11.88 7.68 2.07
CA ALA A 151 12.56 6.93 1.02
C ALA A 151 12.23 7.46 -0.38
N VAL A 152 10.94 7.77 -0.62
CA VAL A 152 10.49 8.32 -1.90
C VAL A 152 11.08 9.71 -2.13
N SER A 153 11.06 10.56 -1.11
CA SER A 153 11.62 11.91 -1.20
C SER A 153 13.11 11.87 -1.51
N THR A 154 13.85 10.98 -0.86
CA THR A 154 15.29 10.81 -1.11
C THR A 154 15.55 10.32 -2.53
N ALA A 155 14.75 9.37 -3.02
CA ALA A 155 14.90 8.84 -4.36
C ALA A 155 14.60 9.87 -5.45
N ARG A 156 13.65 10.78 -5.19
CA ARG A 156 13.34 11.88 -6.14
C ARG A 156 14.42 12.95 -6.17
N ASN A 157 15.09 13.20 -5.04
CA ASN A 157 16.08 14.25 -4.91
C ASN A 157 17.34 13.70 -4.23
N PRO A 158 18.10 12.84 -4.94
CA PRO A 158 19.22 12.13 -4.31
C PRO A 158 20.38 13.02 -3.86
N GLU A 159 20.45 14.26 -4.36
CA GLU A 159 21.52 15.19 -4.01
C GLU A 159 21.19 16.09 -2.81
N LYS A 160 20.05 15.88 -2.19
CA LYS A 160 19.63 16.69 -1.03
C LYS A 160 19.63 15.89 0.25
#